data_d87f14da0ced4a11e9723fdc1658195f
#
_entry.id   d87f14da0ced4a11e9723fdc1658195f
#
_cell.length_a   1.000
_cell.length_b   1.000
_cell.length_c   1.000
_cell.angle_alpha   90.00
_cell.angle_beta   90.00
_cell.angle_gamma   90.00
#
_symmetry.space_group_name_H-M   'P 1'
#
loop_
_entity.id
_entity.type
_entity.pdbx_description
1 polymer ?
#
loop_
_entity_poly.entity_id
_entity_poly.type
_entity_poly.pdbx_seq_one_letter_code
_entity_poly.pdbx_strand_id
1 'polypeptide(L)'
;MHARRRGIAASVRPYRKEVPAWSNGDAKDVEAKIVELRKTGLTCAQIGLVLRDKHGIPNVKLVTGKRINKIVRENNLDQDLPEDLRNLMHKAMVMRKHLDENKKDLHNKRQLQLTESKVRRLVKYYTGTGRLPADWTYDPKTAEILLSR
;
A
#
# COMPACT_ATOMS: atom_id res chain seq x y z
N MET A 1 14.20 -1.45 8.10
CA MET A 1 13.79 -0.03 7.91
C MET A 1 13.98 0.71 9.24
N HIS A 2 14.08 2.05 9.21
CA HIS A 2 14.23 2.82 10.44
C HIS A 2 12.96 2.72 11.30
N ALA A 3 13.08 2.17 12.49
CA ALA A 3 12.03 2.13 13.49
C ALA A 3 12.41 3.04 14.66
N ARG A 4 11.42 3.75 15.22
CA ARG A 4 11.62 4.62 16.38
C ARG A 4 11.84 3.82 17.67
N ARG A 5 11.26 2.61 17.75
CA ARG A 5 11.30 1.73 18.91
C ARG A 5 11.71 0.33 18.49
N ARG A 6 12.34 -0.40 19.40
CA ARG A 6 12.70 -1.82 19.21
C ARG A 6 11.52 -2.78 19.43
N GLY A 7 10.36 -2.30 19.86
CA GLY A 7 9.19 -3.11 20.11
C GLY A 7 8.65 -3.74 18.82
N ILE A 8 8.25 -5.00 18.91
CA ILE A 8 7.65 -5.80 17.84
C ILE A 8 6.15 -5.99 18.01
N ALA A 9 5.54 -5.32 19.01
CA ALA A 9 4.10 -5.39 19.23
C ALA A 9 3.36 -4.85 18.02
N ALA A 10 2.55 -5.69 17.40
CA ALA A 10 1.72 -5.38 16.25
C ALA A 10 0.46 -6.24 16.29
N SER A 11 -0.60 -5.80 15.60
CA SER A 11 -1.78 -6.63 15.37
C SER A 11 -1.39 -7.83 14.50
N VAL A 12 -1.63 -9.02 15.00
CA VAL A 12 -1.37 -10.27 14.28
C VAL A 12 -2.70 -10.82 13.80
N ARG A 13 -2.76 -11.17 12.51
CA ARG A 13 -3.92 -11.84 11.94
C ARG A 13 -4.05 -13.26 12.54
N PRO A 14 -5.25 -13.68 13.02
CA PRO A 14 -5.45 -15.03 13.50
C PRO A 14 -5.04 -16.06 12.43
N TYR A 15 -4.31 -17.09 12.86
CA TYR A 15 -3.94 -18.17 11.96
C TYR A 15 -5.17 -19.04 11.67
N ARG A 16 -5.58 -19.09 10.41
CA ARG A 16 -6.68 -19.91 9.93
C ARG A 16 -6.27 -20.63 8.65
N LYS A 17 -6.58 -21.91 8.55
CA LYS A 17 -6.37 -22.73 7.35
C LYS A 17 -7.58 -22.71 6.43
N GLU A 18 -8.77 -22.59 7.01
CA GLU A 18 -10.05 -22.69 6.32
C GLU A 18 -10.89 -21.43 6.48
N VAL A 19 -11.86 -21.27 5.61
CA VAL A 19 -12.84 -20.19 5.69
C VAL A 19 -13.74 -20.45 6.89
N PRO A 20 -13.96 -19.48 7.79
CA PRO A 20 -14.87 -19.66 8.91
C PRO A 20 -16.31 -19.91 8.43
N ALA A 21 -17.05 -20.77 9.13
CA ALA A 21 -18.42 -21.13 8.79
C ALA A 21 -19.39 -19.94 8.70
N TRP A 22 -19.09 -18.86 9.42
CA TRP A 22 -19.88 -17.61 9.38
C TRP A 22 -19.54 -16.70 8.20
N SER A 23 -18.46 -16.96 7.47
CA SER A 23 -18.03 -16.15 6.32
C SER A 23 -18.64 -16.71 5.04
N ASN A 24 -19.73 -16.12 4.60
CA ASN A 24 -20.45 -16.49 3.39
C ASN A 24 -19.92 -15.69 2.19
N GLY A 25 -18.87 -16.17 1.56
CA GLY A 25 -18.34 -15.51 0.38
C GLY A 25 -18.06 -16.50 -0.73
N ASP A 26 -18.84 -16.46 -1.80
CA ASP A 26 -18.49 -17.15 -3.02
C ASP A 26 -17.28 -16.47 -3.66
N ALA A 27 -16.32 -17.25 -4.15
CA ALA A 27 -15.07 -16.73 -4.69
C ALA A 27 -15.31 -15.72 -5.84
N LYS A 28 -16.27 -16.01 -6.72
CA LYS A 28 -16.62 -15.13 -7.85
C LYS A 28 -17.22 -13.80 -7.40
N ASP A 29 -18.11 -13.81 -6.41
CA ASP A 29 -18.73 -12.61 -5.86
C ASP A 29 -17.69 -11.73 -5.16
N VAL A 30 -16.76 -12.35 -4.44
CA VAL A 30 -15.66 -11.62 -3.79
C VAL A 30 -14.74 -10.97 -4.83
N GLU A 31 -14.40 -11.68 -5.90
CA GLU A 31 -13.60 -11.12 -6.99
C GLU A 31 -14.32 -9.95 -7.67
N ALA A 32 -15.62 -10.08 -7.96
CA ALA A 32 -16.43 -9.01 -8.55
C ALA A 32 -16.46 -7.75 -7.65
N LYS A 33 -16.69 -7.92 -6.35
CA LYS A 33 -16.66 -6.82 -5.37
C LYS A 33 -15.29 -6.13 -5.28
N ILE A 34 -14.19 -6.88 -5.38
CA ILE A 34 -12.85 -6.30 -5.40
C ILE A 34 -12.67 -5.41 -6.62
N VAL A 35 -13.11 -5.86 -7.78
CA VAL A 35 -13.03 -5.09 -9.04
C VAL A 35 -13.88 -3.82 -8.93
N GLU A 36 -15.10 -3.92 -8.42
CA GLU A 36 -15.99 -2.78 -8.19
C GLU A 36 -15.36 -1.75 -7.25
N LEU A 37 -14.91 -2.18 -6.06
CA LEU A 37 -14.26 -1.31 -5.08
C LEU A 37 -12.96 -0.71 -5.62
N ARG A 38 -12.24 -1.41 -6.51
CA ARG A 38 -11.06 -0.85 -7.14
C ARG A 38 -11.40 0.26 -8.14
N LYS A 39 -12.48 0.10 -8.91
CA LYS A 39 -12.99 1.11 -9.83
C LYS A 39 -13.45 2.39 -9.11
N THR A 40 -13.90 2.30 -7.84
CA THR A 40 -14.21 3.48 -7.01
C THR A 40 -12.95 4.19 -6.48
N GLY A 41 -11.74 3.73 -6.84
CA GLY A 41 -10.47 4.36 -6.46
C GLY A 41 -9.88 3.89 -5.13
N LEU A 42 -10.48 2.91 -4.45
CA LEU A 42 -9.95 2.39 -3.19
C LEU A 42 -8.63 1.65 -3.40
N THR A 43 -7.73 1.78 -2.43
CA THR A 43 -6.46 1.05 -2.42
C THR A 43 -6.67 -0.42 -2.05
N CYS A 44 -5.73 -1.30 -2.42
CA CYS A 44 -5.84 -2.73 -2.08
C CYS A 44 -5.93 -2.97 -0.56
N ALA A 45 -5.27 -2.13 0.24
CA ALA A 45 -5.36 -2.17 1.69
C ALA A 45 -6.76 -1.78 2.19
N GLN A 46 -7.33 -0.69 1.66
CA GLN A 46 -8.69 -0.23 1.99
C GLN A 46 -9.76 -1.25 1.56
N ILE A 47 -9.61 -1.83 0.36
CA ILE A 47 -10.50 -2.91 -0.11
C ILE A 47 -10.51 -4.07 0.89
N GLY A 48 -9.34 -4.49 1.37
CA GLY A 48 -9.25 -5.54 2.39
C GLY A 48 -9.99 -5.20 3.70
N LEU A 49 -9.94 -3.94 4.14
CA LEU A 49 -10.69 -3.46 5.31
C LEU A 49 -12.20 -3.46 5.05
N VAL A 50 -12.64 -2.94 3.91
CA VAL A 50 -14.07 -2.92 3.53
C VAL A 50 -14.65 -4.33 3.43
N LEU A 51 -13.93 -5.26 2.83
CA LEU A 51 -14.36 -6.67 2.74
C LEU A 51 -14.47 -7.31 4.12
N ARG A 52 -13.56 -7.03 5.04
CA ARG A 52 -13.62 -7.50 6.41
C ARG A 52 -14.78 -6.92 7.19
N ASP A 53 -14.96 -5.59 7.13
CA ASP A 53 -15.86 -4.86 8.02
C ASP A 53 -17.30 -4.83 7.50
N LYS A 54 -17.51 -4.70 6.19
CA LYS A 54 -18.85 -4.63 5.59
C LYS A 54 -19.37 -5.97 5.07
N HIS A 55 -18.48 -6.83 4.59
CA HIS A 55 -18.88 -8.09 3.95
C HIS A 55 -18.53 -9.34 4.75
N GLY A 56 -17.92 -9.20 5.95
CA GLY A 56 -17.58 -10.33 6.80
C GLY A 56 -16.56 -11.30 6.18
N ILE A 57 -15.69 -10.82 5.28
CA ILE A 57 -14.68 -11.64 4.61
C ILE A 57 -13.31 -11.39 5.28
N PRO A 58 -12.88 -12.24 6.23
CA PRO A 58 -11.68 -12.01 7.01
C PRO A 58 -10.39 -12.20 6.23
N ASN A 59 -10.41 -13.03 5.21
CA ASN A 59 -9.23 -13.34 4.39
C ASN A 59 -9.62 -13.72 2.97
N VAL A 60 -9.41 -12.81 2.05
CA VAL A 60 -9.70 -13.00 0.62
C VAL A 60 -8.94 -14.20 0.05
N LYS A 61 -7.68 -14.41 0.47
CA LYS A 61 -6.88 -15.52 -0.06
C LYS A 61 -7.46 -16.89 0.32
N LEU A 62 -8.13 -17.03 1.47
CA LEU A 62 -8.77 -18.30 1.85
C LEU A 62 -10.01 -18.58 1.01
N VAL A 63 -10.76 -17.54 0.63
CA VAL A 63 -11.99 -17.67 -0.17
C VAL A 63 -11.68 -17.87 -1.65
N THR A 64 -10.81 -17.03 -2.23
CA THR A 64 -10.55 -16.98 -3.68
C THR A 64 -9.30 -17.76 -4.11
N GLY A 65 -8.46 -18.21 -3.17
CA GLY A 65 -7.13 -18.77 -3.48
C GLY A 65 -6.10 -17.73 -3.90
N LYS A 66 -6.52 -16.49 -4.20
CA LYS A 66 -5.67 -15.40 -4.73
C LYS A 66 -5.56 -14.25 -3.74
N ARG A 67 -4.48 -13.47 -3.83
CA ARG A 67 -4.35 -12.21 -3.10
C ARG A 67 -5.06 -11.09 -3.87
N ILE A 68 -5.58 -10.07 -3.16
CA ILE A 68 -6.24 -8.89 -3.76
C ILE A 68 -5.39 -8.29 -4.89
N ASN A 69 -4.10 -8.06 -4.65
CA ASN A 69 -3.21 -7.50 -5.67
C ASN A 69 -3.10 -8.37 -6.95
N LYS A 70 -3.23 -9.70 -6.83
CA LYS A 70 -3.21 -10.59 -7.98
C LYS A 70 -4.50 -10.45 -8.78
N ILE A 71 -5.65 -10.40 -8.11
CA ILE A 71 -6.97 -10.19 -8.74
C ILE A 71 -7.02 -8.85 -9.47
N VAL A 72 -6.51 -7.78 -8.83
CA VAL A 72 -6.45 -6.43 -9.43
C VAL A 72 -5.58 -6.42 -10.69
N ARG A 73 -4.44 -7.13 -10.69
CA ARG A 73 -3.56 -7.25 -11.87
C ARG A 73 -4.20 -8.04 -13.00
N GLU A 74 -4.83 -9.17 -12.69
CA GLU A 74 -5.53 -9.99 -13.67
C GLU A 74 -6.64 -9.21 -14.40
N ASN A 75 -7.22 -8.21 -13.73
CA ASN A 75 -8.24 -7.32 -14.29
C ASN A 75 -7.67 -6.00 -14.88
N ASN A 76 -6.36 -5.86 -15.01
CA ASN A 76 -5.69 -4.66 -15.53
C ASN A 76 -6.04 -3.35 -14.80
N LEU A 77 -6.34 -3.44 -13.50
CA LEU A 77 -6.67 -2.30 -12.63
C LEU A 77 -5.49 -1.90 -11.72
N ASP A 78 -4.30 -2.43 -11.99
CA ASP A 78 -3.11 -2.12 -11.21
C ASP A 78 -2.61 -0.70 -11.53
N GLN A 79 -1.92 -0.11 -10.57
CA GLN A 79 -1.29 1.21 -10.74
C GLN A 79 0.16 1.02 -11.21
N ASP A 80 0.68 2.01 -11.93
CA ASP A 80 2.07 2.04 -12.40
C ASP A 80 3.06 1.92 -11.24
N LEU A 81 2.76 2.63 -10.14
CA LEU A 81 3.55 2.58 -8.92
C LEU A 81 2.94 1.65 -7.87
N PRO A 82 3.75 0.83 -7.17
CA PRO A 82 3.30 0.06 -6.02
C PRO A 82 2.67 0.94 -4.95
N GLU A 83 1.55 0.49 -4.36
CA GLU A 83 0.75 1.25 -3.39
C GLU A 83 1.56 1.73 -2.17
N ASP A 84 2.43 0.88 -1.63
CA ASP A 84 3.28 1.20 -0.48
C ASP A 84 4.32 2.29 -0.81
N LEU A 85 4.91 2.23 -2.01
CA LEU A 85 5.82 3.26 -2.50
C LEU A 85 5.09 4.58 -2.71
N ARG A 86 3.93 4.55 -3.38
CA ARG A 86 3.08 5.73 -3.60
C ARG A 86 2.69 6.41 -2.28
N ASN A 87 2.26 5.64 -1.29
CA ASN A 87 1.87 6.15 0.02
C ASN A 87 3.04 6.82 0.76
N LEU A 88 4.26 6.25 0.68
CA LEU A 88 5.44 6.87 1.28
C LEU A 88 5.89 8.13 0.54
N MET A 89 5.80 8.15 -0.79
CA MET A 89 6.10 9.34 -1.59
C MET A 89 5.11 10.47 -1.27
N HIS A 90 3.81 10.17 -1.21
CA HIS A 90 2.78 11.14 -0.80
C HIS A 90 3.06 11.70 0.61
N LYS A 91 3.39 10.82 1.56
CA LYS A 91 3.76 11.26 2.91
C LYS A 91 5.00 12.16 2.92
N ALA A 92 6.02 11.86 2.12
CA ALA A 92 7.21 12.70 2.00
C ALA A 92 6.88 14.07 1.41
N MET A 93 5.99 14.13 0.41
CA MET A 93 5.54 15.37 -0.22
C MET A 93 4.77 16.25 0.77
N VAL A 94 3.84 15.69 1.54
CA VAL A 94 3.09 16.45 2.58
C VAL A 94 4.04 17.01 3.64
N MET A 95 5.02 16.21 4.10
CA MET A 95 6.02 16.68 5.05
C MET A 95 6.90 17.79 4.46
N ARG A 96 7.19 17.75 3.17
CA ARG A 96 7.99 18.78 2.49
C ARG A 96 7.24 20.10 2.43
N LYS A 97 5.96 20.08 2.03
CA LYS A 97 5.07 21.26 2.06
C LYS A 97 5.00 21.86 3.47
N HIS A 98 4.82 21.02 4.49
CA HIS A 98 4.83 21.49 5.88
C HIS A 98 6.14 22.19 6.26
N LEU A 99 7.29 21.66 5.85
CA LEU A 99 8.60 22.24 6.17
C LEU A 99 8.92 23.55 5.40
N ASP A 100 8.31 23.75 4.24
CA ASP A 100 8.42 25.00 3.49
C ASP A 100 7.76 26.16 4.26
N GLU A 101 6.63 25.88 4.93
CA GLU A 101 5.94 26.83 5.81
C GLU A 101 6.60 26.93 7.19
N ASN A 102 7.06 25.79 7.75
CA ASN A 102 7.58 25.66 9.10
C ASN A 102 9.08 25.29 9.13
N LYS A 103 9.94 26.18 8.64
CA LYS A 103 11.40 25.94 8.46
C LYS A 103 12.16 25.57 9.75
N LYS A 104 11.64 25.97 10.92
CA LYS A 104 12.27 25.69 12.24
C LYS A 104 11.90 24.32 12.82
N ASP A 105 11.01 23.54 12.18
CA ASP A 105 10.60 22.23 12.68
C ASP A 105 11.65 21.14 12.39
N LEU A 106 12.63 21.05 13.28
CA LEU A 106 13.72 20.09 13.19
C LEU A 106 13.24 18.63 13.34
N HIS A 107 12.13 18.42 14.09
CA HIS A 107 11.58 17.08 14.27
C HIS A 107 11.04 16.53 12.93
N ASN A 108 10.19 17.29 12.24
CA ASN A 108 9.66 16.86 10.94
C ASN A 108 10.72 16.85 9.85
N LYS A 109 11.73 17.74 9.90
CA LYS A 109 12.91 17.66 9.02
C LYS A 109 13.61 16.30 9.15
N ARG A 110 13.80 15.79 10.37
CA ARG A 110 14.37 14.46 10.58
C ARG A 110 13.43 13.35 10.10
N GLN A 111 12.13 13.47 10.33
CA GLN A 111 11.13 12.50 9.85
C GLN A 111 11.08 12.43 8.32
N LEU A 112 11.22 13.56 7.63
CA LEU A 112 11.33 13.61 6.17
C LEU A 112 12.53 12.80 5.68
N GLN A 113 13.72 13.03 6.24
CA GLN A 113 14.93 12.27 5.87
C GLN A 113 14.74 10.76 6.06
N LEU A 114 14.09 10.34 7.16
CA LEU A 114 13.82 8.93 7.43
C LEU A 114 12.78 8.36 6.44
N THR A 115 11.77 9.13 6.07
CA THR A 115 10.75 8.72 5.09
C THR A 115 11.36 8.58 3.70
N GLU A 116 12.17 9.52 3.26
CA GLU A 116 12.90 9.44 1.98
C GLU A 116 13.87 8.25 1.94
N SER A 117 14.54 7.96 3.06
CA SER A 117 15.37 6.76 3.16
C SER A 117 14.57 5.47 2.99
N LYS A 118 13.31 5.43 3.49
CA LYS A 118 12.40 4.30 3.28
C LYS A 118 11.98 4.21 1.81
N VAL A 119 11.67 5.34 1.16
CA VAL A 119 11.35 5.39 -0.27
C VAL A 119 12.50 4.81 -1.09
N ARG A 120 13.73 5.29 -0.91
CA ARG A 120 14.91 4.81 -1.65
C ARG A 120 15.15 3.29 -1.46
N ARG A 121 14.91 2.77 -0.26
CA ARG A 121 15.01 1.31 -0.01
C ARG A 121 13.93 0.51 -0.72
N LEU A 122 12.69 1.00 -0.77
CA LEU A 122 11.63 0.36 -1.53
C LEU A 122 11.89 0.41 -3.03
N VAL A 123 12.40 1.52 -3.54
CA VAL A 123 12.82 1.64 -4.94
C VAL A 123 13.83 0.56 -5.27
N LYS A 124 14.92 0.44 -4.48
CA LYS A 124 15.93 -0.61 -4.69
C LYS A 124 15.35 -2.02 -4.66
N TYR A 125 14.36 -2.27 -3.82
CA TYR A 125 13.66 -3.56 -3.80
C TYR A 125 12.84 -3.78 -5.08
N TYR A 126 12.07 -2.78 -5.53
CA TYR A 126 11.21 -2.91 -6.70
C TYR A 126 11.99 -2.93 -8.03
N THR A 127 13.11 -2.23 -8.13
CA THR A 127 14.01 -2.36 -9.28
C THR A 127 14.66 -3.75 -9.33
N GLY A 128 15.08 -4.28 -8.16
CA GLY A 128 15.62 -5.63 -8.06
C GLY A 128 14.62 -6.76 -8.35
N THR A 129 13.30 -6.51 -8.11
CA THR A 129 12.24 -7.48 -8.44
C THR A 129 11.63 -7.29 -9.82
N GLY A 130 12.14 -6.35 -10.64
CA GLY A 130 11.64 -6.05 -11.97
C GLY A 130 10.25 -5.38 -12.01
N ARG A 131 9.75 -4.89 -10.87
CA ARG A 131 8.47 -4.18 -10.79
C ARG A 131 8.58 -2.74 -11.28
N LEU A 132 9.74 -2.12 -11.11
CA LEU A 132 10.10 -0.81 -11.63
C LEU A 132 11.25 -0.98 -12.62
N PRO A 133 11.36 -0.08 -13.61
CA PRO A 133 12.52 -0.06 -14.52
C PRO A 133 13.84 0.06 -13.74
N ALA A 134 14.92 -0.50 -14.28
CA ALA A 134 16.23 -0.47 -13.62
C ALA A 134 16.75 0.95 -13.40
N ASP A 135 16.43 1.86 -14.31
CA ASP A 135 16.85 3.27 -14.28
C ASP A 135 15.96 4.16 -13.41
N TRP A 136 14.90 3.59 -12.80
CA TRP A 136 13.97 4.36 -12.01
C TRP A 136 14.61 4.87 -10.72
N THR A 137 14.66 6.18 -10.56
CA THR A 137 15.20 6.85 -9.36
C THR A 137 14.16 7.73 -8.72
N TYR A 138 14.21 7.85 -7.39
CA TYR A 138 13.35 8.77 -6.67
C TYR A 138 13.92 10.18 -6.70
N ASP A 139 13.23 11.08 -7.40
CA ASP A 139 13.45 12.51 -7.29
C ASP A 139 12.21 13.18 -6.68
N PRO A 140 12.39 14.00 -5.62
CA PRO A 140 11.30 14.70 -4.97
C PRO A 140 10.50 15.65 -5.87
N LYS A 141 11.12 16.23 -6.88
CA LYS A 141 10.46 17.15 -7.82
C LYS A 141 9.54 16.40 -8.79
N THR A 142 10.00 15.29 -9.33
CA THR A 142 9.21 14.46 -10.25
C THR A 142 8.15 13.65 -9.52
N ALA A 143 8.34 13.38 -8.21
CA ALA A 143 7.38 12.66 -7.39
C ALA A 143 6.01 13.34 -7.32
N GLU A 144 5.95 14.66 -7.36
CA GLU A 144 4.68 15.41 -7.36
C GLU A 144 3.87 15.15 -8.63
N ILE A 145 4.54 15.15 -9.78
CA ILE A 145 3.93 14.87 -11.09
C ILE A 145 3.44 13.42 -11.17
N LEU A 146 4.24 12.48 -10.64
CA LEU A 146 3.88 11.05 -10.64
C LEU A 146 2.70 10.73 -9.72
N LEU A 147 2.49 11.51 -8.68
CA LEU A 147 1.39 11.33 -7.72
C LEU A 147 0.09 11.99 -8.15
N SER A 148 0.15 13.00 -9.03
CA SER A 148 -1.01 13.71 -9.57
C SER A 148 -1.72 12.94 -10.69
N ARG A 149 -1.07 11.93 -11.26
CA ARG A 149 -1.63 10.97 -12.20
C ARG A 149 -2.39 9.86 -11.46
#